data_2fd234df8d5eebf1d9122005fccf4af1
#
_entry.id   2fd234df8d5eebf1d9122005fccf4af1
#
_cell.length_a   1.000
_cell.length_b   1.000
_cell.length_c   1.000
_cell.angle_alpha   90.00
_cell.angle_beta   90.00
_cell.angle_gamma   90.00
#
_symmetry.space_group_name_H-M   'P 1'
#
loop_
_entity.id
_entity.type
_entity.pdbx_description
1 polymer ?
#
loop_
_entity_poly.entity_id
_entity_poly.type
_entity_poly.pdbx_seq_one_letter_code
_entity_poly.pdbx_strand_id
1 'polypeptide(L)'
;MTDAPHPTRAQRFRDIVVPAAVRAGYTGHGAKARFAKDTGMTDSTVTRLWQGKAIPDSRFFSKIADVTGLYLGTLLVESGLLSQDALQSLSESDRSQVGSALTPQEAADRLGINDDVGREVFYKTVERLKRLEEDDSERGTGHGGTAAQM
;
A
#
# COMPACT_ATOMS: atom_id res chain seq x y z
N MET A 1 -10.61 -40.35 -9.35
CA MET A 1 -10.68 -38.93 -8.96
C MET A 1 -9.44 -38.64 -8.15
N THR A 2 -8.45 -38.05 -8.77
CA THR A 2 -7.25 -37.57 -8.10
C THR A 2 -7.57 -36.21 -7.51
N ASP A 3 -7.83 -36.19 -6.20
CA ASP A 3 -7.92 -34.99 -5.43
C ASP A 3 -6.51 -34.38 -5.39
N ALA A 4 -6.24 -33.38 -6.22
CA ALA A 4 -4.97 -32.68 -6.21
C ALA A 4 -4.81 -32.05 -4.81
N PRO A 5 -3.72 -32.29 -4.10
CA PRO A 5 -3.53 -31.73 -2.78
C PRO A 5 -3.59 -30.21 -2.88
N HIS A 6 -4.53 -29.61 -2.18
CA HIS A 6 -4.61 -28.15 -2.10
C HIS A 6 -3.29 -27.60 -1.59
N PRO A 7 -2.76 -26.54 -2.23
CA PRO A 7 -1.49 -25.96 -1.82
C PRO A 7 -1.56 -25.53 -0.35
N THR A 8 -0.55 -25.87 0.41
CA THR A 8 -0.46 -25.45 1.81
C THR A 8 -0.32 -23.92 1.88
N ARG A 9 -0.62 -23.34 3.03
CA ARG A 9 -0.45 -21.90 3.25
C ARG A 9 0.99 -21.45 2.96
N ALA A 10 1.98 -22.24 3.35
CA ALA A 10 3.39 -21.98 3.07
C ALA A 10 3.70 -22.00 1.56
N GLN A 11 3.10 -22.91 0.82
CA GLN A 11 3.23 -22.96 -0.65
C GLN A 11 2.60 -21.74 -1.33
N ARG A 12 1.41 -21.33 -0.93
CA ARG A 12 0.75 -20.11 -1.45
C ARG A 12 1.58 -18.86 -1.14
N PHE A 13 2.10 -18.75 0.07
CA PHE A 13 2.98 -17.65 0.45
C PHE A 13 4.24 -17.60 -0.41
N ARG A 14 4.90 -18.76 -0.62
CA ARG A 14 6.04 -18.88 -1.54
C ARG A 14 5.68 -18.44 -2.96
N ASP A 15 4.54 -18.88 -3.47
CA ASP A 15 4.12 -18.64 -4.86
C ASP A 15 3.85 -17.15 -5.15
N ILE A 16 3.68 -16.34 -4.12
CA ILE A 16 3.59 -14.88 -4.20
C ILE A 16 4.97 -14.24 -4.05
N VAL A 17 5.73 -14.64 -3.03
CA VAL A 17 6.99 -13.98 -2.67
C VAL A 17 8.10 -14.30 -3.66
N VAL A 18 8.27 -15.57 -4.06
CA VAL A 18 9.39 -15.98 -4.94
C VAL A 18 9.31 -15.32 -6.32
N PRO A 19 8.17 -15.33 -7.04
CA PRO A 19 8.07 -14.62 -8.31
C PRO A 19 8.30 -13.11 -8.19
N ALA A 20 7.86 -12.49 -7.10
CA ALA A 20 8.09 -11.08 -6.83
C ALA A 20 9.57 -10.79 -6.55
N ALA A 21 10.26 -11.64 -5.79
CA ALA A 21 11.70 -11.57 -5.58
C ALA A 21 12.48 -11.71 -6.90
N VAL A 22 12.09 -12.63 -7.75
CA VAL A 22 12.70 -12.79 -9.08
C VAL A 22 12.54 -11.52 -9.92
N ARG A 23 11.36 -10.93 -9.95
CA ARG A 23 11.12 -9.63 -10.64
C ARG A 23 11.93 -8.49 -10.04
N ALA A 24 12.20 -8.53 -8.75
CA ALA A 24 13.03 -7.54 -8.06
C ALA A 24 14.55 -7.74 -8.25
N GLY A 25 14.95 -8.78 -8.99
CA GLY A 25 16.36 -9.05 -9.34
C GLY A 25 17.05 -10.11 -8.49
N TYR A 26 16.33 -10.82 -7.62
CA TYR A 26 16.88 -11.95 -6.86
C TYR A 26 16.89 -13.22 -7.71
N THR A 27 17.76 -13.25 -8.70
CA THR A 27 17.91 -14.36 -9.65
C THR A 27 19.33 -14.90 -9.66
N GLY A 28 19.48 -16.16 -10.15
CA GLY A 28 20.76 -16.78 -10.35
C GLY A 28 21.47 -17.20 -9.06
N HIS A 29 22.79 -17.42 -9.20
CA HIS A 29 23.61 -17.87 -8.09
C HIS A 29 23.69 -16.80 -6.98
N GLY A 30 23.51 -17.21 -5.72
CA GLY A 30 23.55 -16.31 -4.57
C GLY A 30 22.30 -15.48 -4.34
N ALA A 31 21.22 -15.65 -5.15
CA ALA A 31 19.97 -14.91 -4.99
C ALA A 31 19.37 -15.04 -3.58
N LYS A 32 19.33 -16.24 -3.02
CA LYS A 32 18.82 -16.52 -1.68
C LYS A 32 19.65 -15.83 -0.60
N ALA A 33 20.97 -15.83 -0.72
CA ALA A 33 21.88 -15.19 0.23
C ALA A 33 21.71 -13.65 0.22
N ARG A 34 21.55 -13.05 -0.97
CA ARG A 34 21.24 -11.62 -1.10
C ARG A 34 19.88 -11.28 -0.49
N PHE A 35 18.87 -12.08 -0.77
CA PHE A 35 17.54 -11.91 -0.21
C PHE A 35 17.55 -12.03 1.33
N ALA A 36 18.28 -13.02 1.86
CA ALA A 36 18.47 -13.19 3.30
C ALA A 36 19.12 -11.94 3.93
N LYS A 37 20.18 -11.43 3.32
CA LYS A 37 20.88 -10.23 3.79
C LYS A 37 19.96 -9.00 3.79
N ASP A 38 19.23 -8.77 2.70
CA ASP A 38 18.41 -7.57 2.52
C ASP A 38 17.16 -7.58 3.41
N THR A 39 16.62 -8.77 3.71
CA THR A 39 15.46 -8.95 4.58
C THR A 39 15.81 -9.17 6.05
N GLY A 40 17.08 -9.44 6.37
CA GLY A 40 17.54 -9.77 7.71
C GLY A 40 17.21 -11.19 8.16
N MET A 41 16.78 -12.05 7.23
CA MET A 41 16.52 -13.47 7.50
C MET A 41 17.79 -14.31 7.46
N THR A 42 17.75 -15.50 8.06
CA THR A 42 18.81 -16.49 7.91
C THR A 42 18.68 -17.24 6.57
N ASP A 43 19.78 -17.75 6.04
CA ASP A 43 19.79 -18.56 4.81
C ASP A 43 18.86 -19.77 4.90
N SER A 44 18.79 -20.41 6.08
CA SER A 44 17.88 -21.54 6.31
C SER A 44 16.41 -21.12 6.25
N THR A 45 16.05 -19.95 6.77
CA THR A 45 14.68 -19.41 6.71
C THR A 45 14.30 -19.12 5.26
N VAL A 46 15.17 -18.48 4.50
CA VAL A 46 14.96 -18.19 3.06
C VAL A 46 14.84 -19.50 2.28
N THR A 47 15.69 -20.49 2.55
CA THR A 47 15.62 -21.79 1.87
C THR A 47 14.28 -22.49 2.11
N ARG A 48 13.77 -22.48 3.35
CA ARG A 48 12.46 -23.05 3.67
C ARG A 48 11.30 -22.29 2.99
N LEU A 49 11.40 -20.97 2.92
CA LEU A 49 10.46 -20.14 2.17
C LEU A 49 10.44 -20.51 0.69
N TRP A 50 11.61 -20.59 0.05
CA TRP A 50 11.73 -20.99 -1.37
C TRP A 50 11.19 -22.39 -1.67
N GLN A 51 11.30 -23.29 -0.70
CA GLN A 51 10.77 -24.66 -0.83
C GLN A 51 9.26 -24.76 -0.48
N GLY A 52 8.63 -23.68 -0.03
CA GLY A 52 7.22 -23.70 0.41
C GLY A 52 6.99 -24.55 1.64
N LYS A 53 8.02 -24.72 2.50
CA LYS A 53 7.96 -25.51 3.72
C LYS A 53 7.57 -24.72 4.95
N ALA A 54 7.86 -23.42 4.98
CA ALA A 54 7.56 -22.55 6.11
C ALA A 54 7.32 -21.13 5.66
N ILE A 55 6.47 -20.44 6.41
CA ILE A 55 6.28 -18.99 6.32
C ILE A 55 7.27 -18.37 7.32
N PRO A 56 8.04 -17.34 6.93
CA PRO A 56 8.93 -16.65 7.85
C PRO A 56 8.13 -15.90 8.93
N ASP A 57 8.78 -15.55 10.01
CA ASP A 57 8.19 -14.72 11.07
C ASP A 57 7.67 -13.38 10.51
N SER A 58 6.55 -12.92 11.02
CA SER A 58 5.89 -11.69 10.55
C SER A 58 6.74 -10.42 10.67
N ARG A 59 7.71 -10.41 11.58
CA ARG A 59 8.68 -9.31 11.71
C ARG A 59 9.49 -9.03 10.44
N PHE A 60 9.61 -10.02 9.55
CA PHE A 60 10.30 -9.88 8.26
C PHE A 60 9.39 -9.40 7.13
N PHE A 61 8.06 -9.38 7.33
CA PHE A 61 7.12 -9.07 6.25
C PHE A 61 7.29 -7.66 5.67
N SER A 62 7.55 -6.66 6.51
CA SER A 62 7.83 -5.31 6.03
C SER A 62 9.06 -5.28 5.12
N LYS A 63 10.13 -5.97 5.50
CA LYS A 63 11.33 -6.06 4.67
C LYS A 63 11.11 -6.85 3.38
N ILE A 64 10.36 -7.93 3.45
CA ILE A 64 9.95 -8.69 2.25
C ILE A 64 9.14 -7.79 1.31
N ALA A 65 8.17 -7.05 1.83
CA ALA A 65 7.39 -6.09 1.05
C ALA A 65 8.26 -5.02 0.40
N ASP A 66 9.20 -4.43 1.15
CA ASP A 66 10.12 -3.40 0.67
C ASP A 66 10.99 -3.89 -0.49
N VAL A 67 11.60 -5.08 -0.36
CA VAL A 67 12.54 -5.60 -1.38
C VAL A 67 11.87 -6.24 -2.58
N THR A 68 10.61 -6.69 -2.43
CA THR A 68 9.85 -7.35 -3.51
C THR A 68 8.83 -6.44 -4.18
N GLY A 69 8.51 -5.30 -3.58
CA GLY A 69 7.42 -4.43 -4.03
C GLY A 69 6.02 -5.00 -3.78
N LEU A 70 5.89 -6.04 -2.96
CA LEU A 70 4.61 -6.61 -2.59
C LEU A 70 3.90 -5.73 -1.55
N TYR A 71 2.58 -5.73 -1.61
CA TYR A 71 1.76 -5.08 -0.59
C TYR A 71 1.78 -5.88 0.72
N LEU A 72 2.11 -5.22 1.83
CA LEU A 72 2.21 -5.87 3.16
C LEU A 72 0.91 -6.60 3.56
N GLY A 73 -0.24 -6.00 3.25
CA GLY A 73 -1.54 -6.62 3.52
C GLY A 73 -1.72 -7.99 2.83
N THR A 74 -1.20 -8.14 1.61
CA THR A 74 -1.20 -9.43 0.90
C THR A 74 -0.39 -10.48 1.66
N LEU A 75 0.80 -10.13 2.16
CA LEU A 75 1.62 -11.03 2.97
C LEU A 75 0.92 -11.45 4.27
N LEU A 76 0.23 -10.53 4.92
CA LEU A 76 -0.53 -10.81 6.14
C LEU A 76 -1.72 -11.74 5.88
N VAL A 77 -2.43 -11.56 4.78
CA VAL A 77 -3.56 -12.44 4.40
C VAL A 77 -3.05 -13.82 4.01
N GLU A 78 -2.04 -13.92 3.17
CA GLU A 78 -1.53 -15.21 2.70
C GLU A 78 -0.82 -16.01 3.80
N SER A 79 -0.25 -15.33 4.78
CA SER A 79 0.29 -15.99 6.00
C SER A 79 -0.81 -16.45 6.96
N GLY A 80 -2.04 -15.94 6.82
CA GLY A 80 -3.17 -16.22 7.68
C GLY A 80 -3.19 -15.42 8.99
N LEU A 81 -2.35 -14.40 9.10
CA LEU A 81 -2.37 -13.47 10.23
C LEU A 81 -3.51 -12.46 10.14
N LEU A 82 -4.00 -12.21 8.94
CA LEU A 82 -5.13 -11.32 8.69
C LEU A 82 -6.12 -12.00 7.73
N SER A 83 -7.41 -11.84 7.97
CA SER A 83 -8.42 -12.28 7.01
C SER A 83 -8.62 -11.24 5.91
N GLN A 84 -9.10 -11.68 4.74
CA GLN A 84 -9.41 -10.78 3.63
C GLN A 84 -10.43 -9.71 4.05
N ASP A 85 -11.45 -10.11 4.82
CA ASP A 85 -12.49 -9.21 5.31
C ASP A 85 -11.93 -8.15 6.28
N ALA A 86 -11.00 -8.56 7.16
CA ALA A 86 -10.33 -7.63 8.06
C ALA A 86 -9.45 -6.64 7.30
N LEU A 87 -8.76 -7.07 6.24
CA LEU A 87 -7.99 -6.18 5.37
C LEU A 87 -8.89 -5.15 4.66
N GLN A 88 -10.03 -5.59 4.16
CA GLN A 88 -11.02 -4.70 3.55
C GLN A 88 -11.57 -3.68 4.55
N SER A 89 -11.92 -4.13 5.75
CA SER A 89 -12.43 -3.24 6.81
C SER A 89 -11.41 -2.18 7.22
N LEU A 90 -10.12 -2.52 7.29
CA LEU A 90 -9.05 -1.56 7.55
C LEU A 90 -8.92 -0.54 6.40
N SER A 91 -8.99 -1.01 5.15
CA SER A 91 -8.92 -0.14 3.98
C SER A 91 -10.13 0.79 3.88
N GLU A 92 -11.32 0.34 4.27
CA GLU A 92 -12.55 1.15 4.32
C GLU A 92 -12.50 2.18 5.45
N SER A 93 -11.96 1.79 6.61
CA SER A 93 -11.77 2.71 7.74
C SER A 93 -10.80 3.83 7.40
N ASP A 94 -9.70 3.52 6.72
CA ASP A 94 -8.76 4.52 6.23
C ASP A 94 -9.39 5.44 5.18
N ARG A 95 -10.17 4.87 4.25
CA ARG A 95 -10.94 5.67 3.27
C ARG A 95 -12.00 6.53 3.92
N SER A 96 -12.67 6.03 4.96
CA SER A 96 -13.67 6.80 5.72
C SER A 96 -13.02 7.93 6.52
N GLN A 97 -11.79 7.75 7.00
CA GLN A 97 -11.03 8.81 7.67
C GLN A 97 -10.42 9.81 6.68
N VAL A 98 -10.07 9.37 5.47
CA VAL A 98 -9.59 10.24 4.38
C VAL A 98 -10.76 10.86 3.61
N GLY A 99 -11.92 10.19 3.57
CA GLY A 99 -13.14 10.65 2.87
C GLY A 99 -14.07 11.49 3.74
N SER A 100 -13.90 11.52 5.04
CA SER A 100 -14.47 12.55 5.90
C SER A 100 -13.58 13.77 5.78
N ALA A 101 -13.85 14.60 4.78
CA ALA A 101 -13.21 15.89 4.66
C ALA A 101 -13.32 16.57 6.04
N LEU A 102 -12.20 16.77 6.71
CA LEU A 102 -12.14 17.54 7.93
C LEU A 102 -12.85 18.86 7.68
N THR A 103 -13.86 19.16 8.49
CA THR A 103 -14.44 20.50 8.44
C THR A 103 -13.34 21.53 8.74
N PRO A 104 -13.42 22.74 8.22
CA PRO A 104 -12.45 23.78 8.55
C PRO A 104 -12.30 23.97 10.06
N GLN A 105 -13.36 23.75 10.84
CA GLN A 105 -13.35 23.81 12.30
C GLN A 105 -12.47 22.71 12.91
N GLU A 106 -12.67 21.46 12.52
CA GLU A 106 -11.87 20.33 12.99
C GLU A 106 -10.40 20.46 12.59
N ALA A 107 -10.14 20.99 11.39
CA ALA A 107 -8.78 21.24 10.94
C ALA A 107 -8.09 22.33 11.78
N ALA A 108 -8.79 23.42 12.10
CA ALA A 108 -8.28 24.47 12.95
C ALA A 108 -7.98 23.98 14.38
N ASP A 109 -8.86 23.14 14.94
CA ASP A 109 -8.66 22.54 16.27
C ASP A 109 -7.43 21.63 16.31
N ARG A 110 -7.22 20.78 15.29
CA ARG A 110 -6.05 19.90 15.19
C ARG A 110 -4.74 20.66 14.97
N LEU A 111 -4.80 21.81 14.31
CA LEU A 111 -3.65 22.70 14.10
C LEU A 111 -3.35 23.59 15.32
N GLY A 112 -4.20 23.54 16.37
CA GLY A 112 -4.02 24.35 17.58
C GLY A 112 -4.35 25.83 17.40
N ILE A 113 -5.14 26.18 16.38
CA ILE A 113 -5.60 27.54 16.13
C ILE A 113 -6.81 27.81 17.06
N ASN A 114 -6.54 28.37 18.23
CA ASN A 114 -7.55 28.54 19.27
C ASN A 114 -8.11 29.96 19.35
N ASP A 115 -7.49 30.95 18.72
CA ASP A 115 -7.93 32.33 18.72
C ASP A 115 -8.92 32.61 17.57
N ASP A 116 -9.90 33.48 17.85
CA ASP A 116 -10.98 33.77 16.89
C ASP A 116 -10.45 34.42 15.60
N VAL A 117 -9.45 35.27 15.69
CA VAL A 117 -8.84 35.93 14.51
C VAL A 117 -8.10 34.91 13.63
N GLY A 118 -7.32 34.04 14.23
CA GLY A 118 -6.60 32.98 13.50
C GLY A 118 -7.56 32.01 12.80
N ARG A 119 -8.66 31.64 13.46
CA ARG A 119 -9.73 30.81 12.87
C ARG A 119 -10.40 31.49 11.68
N GLU A 120 -10.73 32.76 11.80
CA GLU A 120 -11.35 33.54 10.71
C GLU A 120 -10.43 33.61 9.49
N VAL A 121 -9.15 33.92 9.68
CA VAL A 121 -8.15 33.92 8.61
C VAL A 121 -8.00 32.56 7.98
N PHE A 122 -7.93 31.50 8.80
CA PHE A 122 -7.83 30.13 8.33
C PHE A 122 -9.02 29.72 7.46
N TYR A 123 -10.25 29.99 7.90
CA TYR A 123 -11.46 29.66 7.15
C TYR A 123 -11.52 30.40 5.80
N LYS A 124 -11.20 31.70 5.78
CA LYS A 124 -11.14 32.49 4.54
C LYS A 124 -10.10 31.95 3.58
N THR A 125 -8.96 31.49 4.08
CA THR A 125 -7.90 30.88 3.29
C THR A 125 -8.35 29.55 2.68
N VAL A 126 -8.98 28.69 3.45
CA VAL A 126 -9.52 27.39 2.97
C VAL A 126 -10.59 27.59 1.89
N GLU A 127 -11.52 28.54 2.09
CA GLU A 127 -12.52 28.89 1.07
C GLU A 127 -11.91 29.40 -0.22
N ARG A 128 -10.90 30.25 -0.11
CA ARG A 128 -10.20 30.76 -1.30
C ARG A 128 -9.50 29.65 -2.08
N LEU A 129 -8.85 28.72 -1.38
CA LEU A 129 -8.19 27.58 -2.02
C LEU A 129 -9.18 26.68 -2.74
N LYS A 130 -10.34 26.41 -2.11
CA LYS A 130 -11.41 25.60 -2.73
C LYS A 130 -11.90 26.24 -4.03
N ARG A 131 -12.13 27.55 -4.06
CA ARG A 131 -12.55 28.26 -5.28
C ARG A 131 -11.51 28.18 -6.38
N LEU A 132 -10.21 28.26 -6.05
CA LEU A 132 -9.15 28.14 -7.03
C LEU A 132 -9.07 26.74 -7.66
N GLU A 133 -9.32 25.69 -6.86
CA GLU A 133 -9.37 24.32 -7.38
C GLU A 133 -10.60 24.06 -8.26
N GLU A 134 -11.76 24.66 -7.94
CA GLU A 134 -12.97 24.61 -8.75
C GLU A 134 -12.76 25.30 -10.10
N ASP A 135 -12.15 26.49 -10.13
CA ASP A 135 -11.85 27.24 -11.34
C ASP A 135 -10.84 26.52 -12.25
N ASP A 136 -9.84 25.83 -11.67
CA ASP A 136 -8.87 25.03 -12.44
C ASP A 136 -9.51 23.77 -13.01
N SER A 137 -10.45 23.16 -12.30
CA SER A 137 -11.17 21.97 -12.77
C SER A 137 -12.09 22.30 -13.97
N GLU A 138 -12.68 23.48 -14.00
CA GLU A 138 -13.51 23.94 -15.12
C GLU A 138 -12.66 24.32 -16.36
N ARG A 139 -11.45 24.83 -16.18
CA ARG A 139 -10.53 25.15 -17.28
C ARG A 139 -9.87 23.92 -17.90
N GLY A 140 -9.75 22.81 -17.18
CA GLY A 140 -9.15 21.58 -17.66
C GLY A 140 -10.01 20.79 -18.66
N THR A 141 -11.32 21.05 -18.77
CA THR A 141 -12.25 20.34 -19.68
C THR A 141 -12.48 21.02 -21.02
N GLY A 142 -11.84 22.17 -21.29
CA GLY A 142 -12.12 23.03 -22.44
C GLY A 142 -11.07 23.07 -23.55
N HIS A 143 -10.22 22.04 -23.73
CA HIS A 143 -9.29 22.04 -24.88
C HIS A 143 -9.31 20.69 -25.62
N GLY A 144 -10.44 20.42 -26.24
CA GLY A 144 -10.61 19.38 -27.22
C GLY A 144 -11.00 19.98 -28.57
N GLY A 145 -10.01 20.18 -29.43
CA GLY A 145 -10.23 20.11 -30.87
C GLY A 145 -10.60 21.38 -31.62
N THR A 146 -9.67 21.89 -32.36
CA THR A 146 -9.94 22.18 -33.74
C THR A 146 -8.65 21.99 -34.54
N ALA A 147 -8.52 20.85 -35.14
CA ALA A 147 -7.67 20.69 -36.30
C ALA A 147 -8.31 21.47 -37.43
N ALA A 148 -7.78 22.64 -37.74
CA ALA A 148 -8.11 23.29 -38.97
C ALA A 148 -7.39 22.56 -40.08
N GLN A 149 -8.14 21.97 -40.97
CA GLN A 149 -7.70 21.57 -42.28
C GLN A 149 -7.42 22.80 -43.13
N MET A 150 -6.23 22.82 -43.67
CA MET A 150 -6.03 23.21 -45.08
C MET A 150 -4.76 22.55 -45.57
#